data_f6b60f0718312b6d440078cd9b4190df
#
_entry.id   f6b60f0718312b6d440078cd9b4190df
#
_cell.length_a   1.000
_cell.length_b   1.000
_cell.length_c   1.000
_cell.angle_alpha   90.00
_cell.angle_beta   90.00
_cell.angle_gamma   90.00
#
_symmetry.space_group_name_H-M   'P 1'
#
loop_
_entity.id
_entity.type
_entity.pdbx_description
1 polymer ?
#
loop_
_entity_poly.entity_id
_entity_poly.type
_entity_poly.pdbx_seq_one_letter_code
_entity_poly.pdbx_strand_id
1 'polypeptide(L)'
;MNARPLVVCATPLKQALRLILLAIIPAAVSAFYHPKRPDFANPPVEGEVTVAVASRGPADYLWIDARPDQQYAIQHVPGALPLNEDAWDDLLPAVLQAWPTGMPALVYCDSRQCEASEAVARRLREFDVGPVYILKGGWEAWLAAQER
;
A
#
# COMPACT_ATOMS: atom_id res chain seq x y z
N MET A 1 -34.42 -55.12 -37.04
CA MET A 1 -34.35 -53.82 -36.32
C MET A 1 -33.45 -54.05 -35.14
N ASN A 2 -32.18 -53.67 -35.27
CA ASN A 2 -31.16 -53.85 -34.22
C ASN A 2 -31.00 -52.52 -33.45
N ALA A 3 -31.55 -52.45 -32.25
CA ALA A 3 -31.31 -51.37 -31.34
C ALA A 3 -29.90 -51.55 -30.75
N ARG A 4 -28.98 -50.63 -31.04
CA ARG A 4 -27.67 -50.57 -30.41
C ARG A 4 -27.81 -49.97 -28.99
N PRO A 5 -27.26 -50.60 -27.93
CA PRO A 5 -27.30 -50.01 -26.61
C PRO A 5 -26.37 -48.76 -26.58
N LEU A 6 -26.91 -47.66 -26.09
CA LEU A 6 -26.14 -46.48 -25.77
C LEU A 6 -25.21 -46.81 -24.59
N VAL A 7 -23.95 -47.04 -24.87
CA VAL A 7 -22.91 -47.13 -23.84
C VAL A 7 -22.71 -45.74 -23.25
N VAL A 8 -23.39 -45.47 -22.14
CA VAL A 8 -23.12 -44.28 -21.34
C VAL A 8 -21.76 -44.47 -20.68
N CYS A 9 -20.75 -43.86 -21.28
CA CYS A 9 -19.38 -43.91 -20.81
C CYS A 9 -19.26 -43.11 -19.49
N ALA A 10 -19.18 -43.81 -18.36
CA ALA A 10 -19.01 -43.21 -17.04
C ALA A 10 -17.60 -42.54 -16.81
N THR A 11 -16.85 -42.37 -17.89
CA THR A 11 -15.48 -41.84 -17.93
C THR A 11 -15.36 -40.30 -17.91
N PRO A 12 -16.34 -39.47 -18.35
CA PRO A 12 -16.11 -38.03 -18.48
C PRO A 12 -15.99 -37.33 -17.11
N LEU A 13 -16.70 -37.78 -16.09
CA LEU A 13 -16.67 -37.13 -14.79
C LEU A 13 -15.32 -37.28 -14.08
N LYS A 14 -14.71 -38.48 -14.14
CA LYS A 14 -13.37 -38.70 -13.54
C LYS A 14 -12.26 -37.99 -14.32
N GLN A 15 -12.39 -37.89 -15.65
CA GLN A 15 -11.47 -37.13 -16.47
C GLN A 15 -11.62 -35.62 -16.25
N ALA A 16 -12.83 -35.10 -16.17
CA ALA A 16 -13.10 -33.71 -15.85
C ALA A 16 -12.54 -33.33 -14.47
N LEU A 17 -12.72 -34.19 -13.45
CA LEU A 17 -12.17 -33.95 -12.11
C LEU A 17 -10.65 -33.92 -12.12
N ARG A 18 -9.99 -34.82 -12.87
CA ARG A 18 -8.53 -34.81 -13.02
C ARG A 18 -8.02 -33.56 -13.71
N LEU A 19 -8.69 -33.08 -14.76
CA LEU A 19 -8.32 -31.85 -15.46
C LEU A 19 -8.50 -30.61 -14.58
N ILE A 20 -9.56 -30.55 -13.78
CA ILE A 20 -9.80 -29.49 -12.81
C ILE A 20 -8.69 -29.47 -11.76
N LEU A 21 -8.32 -30.62 -11.19
CA LEU A 21 -7.23 -30.70 -10.20
C LEU A 21 -5.88 -30.30 -10.82
N LEU A 22 -5.59 -30.71 -12.06
CA LEU A 22 -4.37 -30.35 -12.79
C LEU A 22 -4.28 -28.85 -13.10
N ALA A 23 -5.41 -28.16 -13.25
CA ALA A 23 -5.47 -26.71 -13.46
C ALA A 23 -5.42 -25.92 -12.14
N ILE A 24 -6.07 -26.42 -11.08
CA ILE A 24 -6.14 -25.71 -9.79
C ILE A 24 -4.74 -25.64 -9.11
N ILE A 25 -3.94 -26.72 -9.18
CA ILE A 25 -2.64 -26.75 -8.50
C ILE A 25 -1.70 -25.65 -9.02
N PRO A 26 -1.40 -25.51 -10.33
CA PRO A 26 -0.54 -24.45 -10.80
C PRO A 26 -1.15 -23.04 -10.62
N ALA A 27 -2.48 -22.92 -10.69
CA ALA A 27 -3.15 -21.66 -10.43
C ALA A 27 -3.00 -21.24 -8.95
N ALA A 28 -3.17 -22.16 -8.01
CA ALA A 28 -2.99 -21.91 -6.59
C ALA A 28 -1.52 -21.59 -6.27
N VAL A 29 -0.57 -22.33 -6.83
CA VAL A 29 0.87 -22.04 -6.68
C VAL A 29 1.21 -20.66 -7.25
N SER A 30 0.71 -20.34 -8.44
CA SER A 30 0.90 -19.01 -9.04
C SER A 30 0.29 -17.91 -8.19
N ALA A 31 -0.91 -18.10 -7.65
CA ALA A 31 -1.56 -17.13 -6.77
C ALA A 31 -0.78 -16.91 -5.46
N PHE A 32 -0.11 -17.95 -4.96
CA PHE A 32 0.70 -17.88 -3.73
C PHE A 32 2.05 -17.17 -3.94
N TYR A 33 2.71 -17.40 -5.07
CA TYR A 33 4.06 -16.90 -5.34
C TYR A 33 4.10 -15.70 -6.30
N HIS A 34 2.92 -15.22 -6.76
CA HIS A 34 2.92 -14.12 -7.72
C HIS A 34 3.36 -12.80 -7.05
N PRO A 35 4.40 -12.11 -7.57
CA PRO A 35 4.92 -10.88 -6.96
C PRO A 35 3.93 -9.71 -6.93
N LYS A 36 2.87 -9.77 -7.73
CA LYS A 36 1.77 -8.79 -7.78
C LYS A 36 0.47 -9.29 -7.12
N ARG A 37 0.57 -10.29 -6.24
CA ARG A 37 -0.62 -10.80 -5.57
C ARG A 37 -1.27 -9.69 -4.72
N PRO A 38 -2.60 -9.51 -4.79
CA PRO A 38 -3.30 -8.58 -3.92
C PRO A 38 -3.14 -9.00 -2.44
N ASP A 39 -2.89 -8.05 -1.58
CA ASP A 39 -2.90 -8.28 -0.14
C ASP A 39 -4.35 -8.25 0.36
N PHE A 40 -5.01 -9.40 0.35
CA PHE A 40 -6.39 -9.52 0.80
C PHE A 40 -6.56 -9.32 2.32
N ALA A 41 -5.50 -9.51 3.10
CA ALA A 41 -5.53 -9.23 4.54
C ALA A 41 -5.51 -7.72 4.81
N ASN A 42 -4.96 -6.96 3.85
CA ASN A 42 -4.74 -5.53 3.97
C ASN A 42 -5.00 -4.82 2.64
N PRO A 43 -6.27 -4.75 2.18
CA PRO A 43 -6.58 -4.05 0.93
C PRO A 43 -6.14 -2.57 1.05
N PRO A 44 -5.70 -1.95 -0.05
CA PRO A 44 -5.43 -0.51 -0.05
C PRO A 44 -6.73 0.25 0.28
N VAL A 45 -6.63 1.20 1.19
CA VAL A 45 -7.69 2.15 1.50
C VAL A 45 -7.55 3.32 0.53
N GLU A 46 -8.66 3.96 0.17
CA GLU A 46 -8.63 5.15 -0.66
C GLU A 46 -7.73 6.23 -0.01
N GLY A 47 -6.80 6.76 -0.78
CA GLY A 47 -5.80 7.70 -0.28
C GLY A 47 -4.54 7.08 0.31
N GLU A 48 -4.38 5.74 0.30
CA GLU A 48 -3.14 5.08 0.68
C GLU A 48 -2.23 4.81 -0.53
N VAL A 49 -0.92 4.99 -0.32
CA VAL A 49 0.14 4.65 -1.28
C VAL A 49 1.08 3.62 -0.65
N THR A 50 1.41 2.57 -1.38
CA THR A 50 2.37 1.56 -0.90
C THR A 50 3.81 2.04 -1.09
N VAL A 51 4.75 1.53 -0.26
CA VAL A 51 6.18 1.83 -0.40
C VAL A 51 6.69 1.50 -1.81
N ALA A 52 6.25 0.38 -2.40
CA ALA A 52 6.64 -0.02 -3.75
C ALA A 52 6.23 0.98 -4.85
N VAL A 53 5.17 1.74 -4.65
CA VAL A 53 4.75 2.83 -5.55
C VAL A 53 5.54 4.09 -5.25
N ALA A 54 5.62 4.49 -3.98
CA ALA A 54 6.32 5.69 -3.55
C ALA A 54 7.83 5.67 -3.88
N SER A 55 8.47 4.50 -3.79
CA SER A 55 9.91 4.34 -4.08
C SER A 55 10.26 4.41 -5.57
N ARG A 56 9.28 4.35 -6.48
CA ARG A 56 9.54 4.49 -7.93
C ARG A 56 9.84 5.93 -8.33
N GLY A 57 9.25 6.89 -7.62
CA GLY A 57 9.46 8.32 -7.81
C GLY A 57 9.39 9.02 -6.47
N PRO A 58 10.40 8.86 -5.58
CA PRO A 58 10.35 9.49 -4.25
C PRO A 58 10.33 11.01 -4.34
N ALA A 59 10.87 11.60 -5.40
CA ALA A 59 10.83 13.03 -5.68
C ALA A 59 9.46 13.53 -6.17
N ASP A 60 8.54 12.61 -6.50
CA ASP A 60 7.19 12.96 -6.94
C ASP A 60 6.27 13.32 -5.76
N TYR A 61 6.76 13.18 -4.52
CA TYR A 61 6.01 13.43 -3.30
C TYR A 61 6.74 14.37 -2.37
N LEU A 62 6.00 15.24 -1.70
CA LEU A 62 6.46 15.88 -0.48
C LEU A 62 6.25 14.89 0.67
N TRP A 63 7.35 14.36 1.20
CA TRP A 63 7.30 13.43 2.32
C TRP A 63 7.09 14.16 3.64
N ILE A 64 6.16 13.69 4.45
CA ILE A 64 5.79 14.30 5.74
C ILE A 64 5.82 13.22 6.82
N ASP A 65 6.64 13.44 7.84
CA ASP A 65 6.75 12.58 9.00
C ASP A 65 5.83 13.06 10.12
N ALA A 66 4.80 12.26 10.41
CA ALA A 66 3.81 12.56 11.46
C ALA A 66 4.20 11.98 12.84
N ARG A 67 5.40 11.41 12.98
CA ARG A 67 5.90 10.88 14.23
C ARG A 67 6.37 12.02 15.17
N PRO A 68 6.49 11.73 16.48
CA PRO A 68 7.07 12.66 17.42
C PRO A 68 8.50 13.11 17.01
N ASP A 69 8.86 14.34 17.34
CA ASP A 69 10.15 14.96 16.99
C ASP A 69 11.36 14.11 17.37
N GLN A 70 11.30 13.41 18.50
CA GLN A 70 12.37 12.52 18.95
C GLN A 70 12.64 11.38 17.96
N GLN A 71 11.59 10.80 17.38
CA GLN A 71 11.72 9.72 16.41
C GLN A 71 12.20 10.25 15.06
N TYR A 72 11.70 11.39 14.63
CA TYR A 72 12.18 12.08 13.44
C TYR A 72 13.68 12.39 13.54
N ALA A 73 14.14 12.92 14.68
CA ALA A 73 15.54 13.26 14.89
C ALA A 73 16.49 12.05 14.87
N ILE A 74 16.02 10.88 15.28
CA ILE A 74 16.82 9.64 15.22
C ILE A 74 17.00 9.18 13.77
N GLN A 75 15.92 9.05 13.03
CA GLN A 75 15.93 8.61 11.63
C GLN A 75 14.59 8.93 10.97
N HIS A 76 14.62 9.37 9.72
CA HIS A 76 13.43 9.67 8.92
C HIS A 76 13.68 9.36 7.43
N VAL A 77 12.63 9.39 6.61
CA VAL A 77 12.77 9.26 5.15
C VAL A 77 13.58 10.43 4.63
N PRO A 78 14.64 10.21 3.84
CA PRO A 78 15.48 11.31 3.34
C PRO A 78 14.66 12.41 2.65
N GLY A 79 14.79 13.63 3.13
CA GLY A 79 14.06 14.79 2.63
C GLY A 79 12.63 14.96 3.17
N ALA A 80 12.18 14.10 4.08
CA ALA A 80 10.90 14.29 4.75
C ALA A 80 10.93 15.49 5.69
N LEU A 81 9.79 16.19 5.78
CA LEU A 81 9.57 17.28 6.73
C LEU A 81 8.78 16.77 7.94
N PRO A 82 9.14 17.19 9.17
CA PRO A 82 8.36 16.84 10.35
C PRO A 82 7.06 17.64 10.37
N LEU A 83 5.96 16.97 10.69
CA LEU A 83 4.67 17.61 10.97
C LEU A 83 3.83 16.69 11.84
N ASN A 84 3.87 16.88 13.14
CA ASN A 84 3.06 16.14 14.11
C ASN A 84 1.97 17.01 14.73
N GLU A 85 1.02 16.42 15.42
CA GLU A 85 -0.08 17.15 16.02
C GLU A 85 0.36 17.97 17.24
N ASP A 86 1.40 17.54 17.96
CA ASP A 86 1.86 18.18 19.19
C ASP A 86 2.51 19.55 18.92
N ALA A 87 3.20 19.68 17.79
CA ALA A 87 3.91 20.90 17.36
C ALA A 87 3.35 21.46 16.04
N TRP A 88 2.08 21.19 15.73
CA TRP A 88 1.46 21.52 14.45
C TRP A 88 1.65 22.97 14.02
N ASP A 89 1.34 23.91 14.90
CA ASP A 89 1.33 25.35 14.57
C ASP A 89 2.75 25.89 14.33
N ASP A 90 3.75 25.26 14.95
CA ASP A 90 5.16 25.62 14.80
C ASP A 90 5.76 25.02 13.52
N LEU A 91 5.36 23.81 13.16
CA LEU A 91 5.92 23.07 12.01
C LEU A 91 5.21 23.37 10.69
N LEU A 92 3.90 23.62 10.70
CA LEU A 92 3.09 23.83 9.50
C LEU A 92 3.63 24.94 8.57
N PRO A 93 4.07 26.10 9.05
CA PRO A 93 4.56 27.16 8.15
C PRO A 93 5.74 26.71 7.30
N ALA A 94 6.67 25.92 7.84
CA ALA A 94 7.80 25.39 7.10
C ALA A 94 7.37 24.37 6.04
N VAL A 95 6.39 23.53 6.35
CA VAL A 95 5.80 22.57 5.40
C VAL A 95 5.12 23.30 4.25
N LEU A 96 4.27 24.27 4.53
CA LEU A 96 3.56 25.04 3.50
C LEU A 96 4.53 25.83 2.61
N GLN A 97 5.60 26.40 3.17
CA GLN A 97 6.63 27.11 2.43
C GLN A 97 7.40 26.17 1.48
N ALA A 98 7.67 24.95 1.91
CA ALA A 98 8.40 23.95 1.14
C ALA A 98 7.51 23.18 0.14
N TRP A 99 6.18 23.30 0.24
CA TRP A 99 5.24 22.51 -0.56
C TRP A 99 5.05 23.13 -1.97
N PRO A 100 5.56 22.51 -3.03
CA PRO A 100 5.31 22.97 -4.38
C PRO A 100 3.83 22.82 -4.74
N THR A 101 3.23 23.85 -5.28
CA THR A 101 1.81 23.84 -5.68
C THR A 101 1.48 22.66 -6.58
N GLY A 102 0.46 21.89 -6.21
CA GLY A 102 -0.01 20.72 -6.95
C GLY A 102 0.81 19.45 -6.73
N MET A 103 1.93 19.50 -6.00
CA MET A 103 2.70 18.30 -5.66
C MET A 103 1.91 17.45 -4.65
N PRO A 104 1.79 16.13 -4.85
CA PRO A 104 1.19 15.27 -3.83
C PRO A 104 2.05 15.19 -2.58
N ALA A 105 1.43 15.28 -1.40
CA ALA A 105 2.07 14.97 -0.14
C ALA A 105 1.87 13.51 0.24
N LEU A 106 2.87 12.90 0.87
CA LEU A 106 2.83 11.53 1.37
C LEU A 106 3.17 11.55 2.86
N VAL A 107 2.14 11.38 3.68
CA VAL A 107 2.24 11.39 5.14
C VAL A 107 2.51 9.99 5.65
N TYR A 108 3.43 9.84 6.59
CA TYR A 108 3.69 8.57 7.26
C TYR A 108 3.87 8.73 8.77
N CYS A 109 3.63 7.65 9.50
CA CYS A 109 3.98 7.51 10.91
C CYS A 109 4.66 6.15 11.15
N ASP A 110 4.71 5.63 12.36
CA ASP A 110 5.46 4.41 12.66
C ASP A 110 4.94 3.18 11.93
N SER A 111 3.65 2.90 12.05
CA SER A 111 3.02 1.67 11.56
C SER A 111 1.73 1.94 10.82
N ARG A 112 1.11 0.87 10.32
CA ARG A 112 -0.15 0.92 9.58
C ARG A 112 -1.36 1.41 10.41
N GLN A 113 -1.35 1.19 11.71
CA GLN A 113 -2.47 1.52 12.61
C GLN A 113 -2.27 2.83 13.37
N CYS A 114 -1.42 3.70 12.86
CA CYS A 114 -1.10 4.95 13.50
C CYS A 114 -2.09 6.04 13.11
N GLU A 115 -2.90 6.48 14.05
CA GLU A 115 -3.89 7.53 13.85
C GLU A 115 -3.27 8.90 13.52
N ALA A 116 -1.99 9.12 13.90
CA ALA A 116 -1.32 10.41 13.70
C ALA A 116 -1.19 10.77 12.21
N SER A 117 -0.85 9.81 11.33
CA SER A 117 -0.78 10.10 9.89
C SER A 117 -2.14 10.43 9.28
N GLU A 118 -3.22 9.82 9.78
CA GLU A 118 -4.59 10.12 9.34
C GLU A 118 -5.03 11.52 9.81
N ALA A 119 -4.71 11.87 11.04
CA ALA A 119 -5.03 13.17 11.61
C ALA A 119 -4.29 14.29 10.87
N VAL A 120 -2.98 14.15 10.68
CA VAL A 120 -2.15 15.08 9.91
C VAL A 120 -2.64 15.19 8.46
N ALA A 121 -2.90 14.07 7.78
CA ALA A 121 -3.37 14.09 6.39
C ALA A 121 -4.73 14.76 6.26
N ARG A 122 -5.66 14.54 7.21
CA ARG A 122 -6.97 15.20 7.23
C ARG A 122 -6.84 16.71 7.35
N ARG A 123 -6.01 17.19 8.30
CA ARG A 123 -5.78 18.64 8.48
C ARG A 123 -5.09 19.27 7.26
N LEU A 124 -4.11 18.58 6.64
CA LEU A 124 -3.44 19.07 5.44
C LEU A 124 -4.37 19.25 4.23
N ARG A 125 -5.37 18.37 4.09
CA ARG A 125 -6.37 18.49 3.00
C ARG A 125 -7.19 19.78 3.08
N GLU A 126 -7.31 20.39 4.26
CA GLU A 126 -8.05 21.64 4.45
C GLU A 126 -7.33 22.84 3.82
N PHE A 127 -6.03 22.76 3.55
CA PHE A 127 -5.25 23.82 2.91
C PHE A 127 -5.31 23.81 1.37
N ASP A 128 -5.82 22.74 0.76
CA ASP A 128 -6.01 22.58 -0.69
C ASP A 128 -4.74 22.90 -1.53
N VAL A 129 -3.57 22.60 -1.00
CA VAL A 129 -2.27 22.86 -1.69
C VAL A 129 -1.99 21.79 -2.74
N GLY A 130 -2.39 20.55 -2.48
CA GLY A 130 -2.21 19.40 -3.36
C GLY A 130 -2.85 18.13 -2.81
N PRO A 131 -2.83 17.02 -3.56
CA PRO A 131 -3.33 15.74 -3.09
C PRO A 131 -2.54 15.25 -1.87
N VAL A 132 -3.21 14.67 -0.88
CA VAL A 132 -2.59 14.15 0.33
C VAL A 132 -2.88 12.66 0.47
N TYR A 133 -1.83 11.87 0.50
CA TYR A 133 -1.85 10.42 0.64
C TYR A 133 -1.20 9.98 1.95
N ILE A 134 -1.46 8.72 2.34
CA ILE A 134 -0.86 8.10 3.52
C ILE A 134 0.00 6.92 3.06
N LEU A 135 1.21 6.80 3.61
CA LEU A 135 2.10 5.68 3.32
C LEU A 135 1.59 4.41 4.02
N LYS A 136 1.18 3.43 3.23
CA LYS A 136 0.71 2.15 3.76
C LYS A 136 1.83 1.42 4.49
N GLY A 137 1.60 1.16 5.78
CA GLY A 137 2.57 0.51 6.66
C GLY A 137 3.62 1.42 7.28
N GLY A 138 3.56 2.71 6.97
CA GLY A 138 4.38 3.74 7.61
C GLY A 138 5.89 3.51 7.52
N TRP A 139 6.59 3.96 8.54
CA TRP A 139 8.04 3.85 8.70
C TRP A 139 8.55 2.41 8.69
N GLU A 140 7.84 1.49 9.35
CA GLU A 140 8.21 0.08 9.38
C GLU A 140 8.26 -0.53 7.97
N ALA A 141 7.26 -0.22 7.14
CA ALA A 141 7.23 -0.70 5.76
C ALA A 141 8.33 -0.05 4.89
N TRP A 142 8.67 1.21 5.14
CA TRP A 142 9.78 1.89 4.49
C TRP A 142 11.11 1.22 4.82
N LEU A 143 11.41 0.97 6.10
CA LEU A 143 12.63 0.26 6.52
C LEU A 143 12.74 -1.13 5.90
N ALA A 144 11.68 -1.93 5.98
CA ALA A 144 11.66 -3.28 5.40
C ALA A 144 11.88 -3.29 3.87
N ALA A 145 11.60 -2.19 3.18
CA ALA A 145 11.86 -2.06 1.74
C ALA A 145 13.32 -1.70 1.43
N GLN A 146 14.02 -1.06 2.37
CA GLN A 146 15.46 -0.71 2.21
C GLN A 146 16.39 -1.91 2.46
N GLU A 147 15.93 -2.90 3.22
CA GLU A 147 16.71 -4.11 3.55
C GLU A 147 16.70 -5.19 2.45
N ARG A 148 15.96 -4.98 1.35
CA ARG A 148 15.80 -5.94 0.23
C ARG A 148 16.67 -5.62 -0.95
#